data_08240e28b04550b1de6c6f85ab9a37cb
#
_entry.id   08240e28b04550b1de6c6f85ab9a37cb
#
_cell.length_a   1.000
_cell.length_b   1.000
_cell.length_c   1.000
_cell.angle_alpha   90.00
_cell.angle_beta   90.00
_cell.angle_gamma   90.00
#
_symmetry.space_group_name_H-M   'P 1'
#
loop_
_entity.id
_entity.type
_entity.pdbx_description
1 polymer ?
#
loop_
_entity_poly.entity_id
_entity_poly.type
_entity_poly.pdbx_seq_one_letter_code
_entity_poly.pdbx_strand_id
1 'polypeptide(L)'
;MGDDRVFGGVGSKVLFENDRVRVWSLRLEPGQDSPLHRHELDHLLIQIRGDRIAVLPEPDTQSPYREYLEADVIAGAVTYVPRGGIETARNVGAQPYYEVIVELKDEP
;
A
#
# COMPACT_ATOMS: atom_id res chain seq x y z
N MET A 1 12.29 19.76 -15.20
CA MET A 1 12.69 18.36 -15.29
C MET A 1 11.62 17.47 -14.77
N GLY A 2 11.33 16.41 -15.46
CA GLY A 2 10.35 15.46 -15.05
C GLY A 2 10.85 14.53 -13.95
N ASP A 3 9.93 13.77 -13.40
CA ASP A 3 10.24 12.70 -12.45
C ASP A 3 10.55 11.45 -13.26
N ASP A 4 11.76 10.92 -13.13
CA ASP A 4 12.21 9.75 -13.89
C ASP A 4 11.78 8.43 -13.26
N ARG A 5 11.16 8.47 -12.07
CA ARG A 5 10.70 7.26 -11.41
C ARG A 5 9.53 6.65 -12.16
N VAL A 6 9.46 5.33 -12.18
CA VAL A 6 8.34 4.59 -12.77
C VAL A 6 7.44 4.13 -11.62
N PHE A 7 6.20 4.60 -11.62
CA PHE A 7 5.23 4.23 -10.61
C PHE A 7 4.35 3.10 -11.11
N GLY A 8 4.11 2.11 -10.25
CA GLY A 8 3.14 1.05 -10.49
C GLY A 8 1.83 1.34 -9.77
N GLY A 9 0.94 0.36 -9.77
CA GLY A 9 -0.31 0.45 -9.02
C GLY A 9 -0.07 0.32 -7.53
N VAL A 10 -1.04 0.78 -6.74
CA VAL A 10 -0.97 0.66 -5.28
C VAL A 10 -1.14 -0.77 -4.80
N GLY A 11 -1.65 -1.65 -5.64
CA GLY A 11 -1.82 -3.06 -5.35
C GLY A 11 -1.45 -3.91 -6.56
N SER A 12 -1.65 -5.22 -6.43
CA SER A 12 -1.35 -6.19 -7.49
C SER A 12 -2.48 -6.31 -8.49
N LYS A 13 -3.72 -6.14 -8.04
CA LYS A 13 -4.90 -6.42 -8.85
C LYS A 13 -6.09 -5.60 -8.33
N VAL A 14 -6.87 -5.02 -9.25
CA VAL A 14 -8.14 -4.38 -8.90
C VAL A 14 -9.20 -5.46 -8.74
N LEU A 15 -9.86 -5.50 -7.59
CA LEU A 15 -10.91 -6.47 -7.27
C LEU A 15 -12.30 -5.92 -7.59
N PHE A 16 -12.49 -4.63 -7.40
CA PHE A 16 -13.79 -3.98 -7.54
C PHE A 16 -13.59 -2.48 -7.72
N GLU A 17 -14.44 -1.87 -8.51
CA GLU A 17 -14.42 -0.41 -8.67
C GLU A 17 -15.82 0.10 -9.02
N ASN A 18 -16.20 1.23 -8.39
CA ASN A 18 -17.40 1.99 -8.74
C ASN A 18 -17.10 3.47 -8.60
N ASP A 19 -18.14 4.31 -8.54
CA ASP A 19 -17.97 5.76 -8.45
C ASP A 19 -17.35 6.21 -7.13
N ARG A 20 -17.41 5.38 -6.09
CA ARG A 20 -17.04 5.75 -4.73
C ARG A 20 -15.73 5.15 -4.28
N VAL A 21 -15.40 3.96 -4.75
CA VAL A 21 -14.23 3.23 -4.27
C VAL A 21 -13.54 2.51 -5.40
N ARG A 22 -12.24 2.27 -5.22
CA ARG A 22 -11.49 1.30 -6.00
C ARG A 22 -10.78 0.38 -5.02
N VAL A 23 -11.06 -0.91 -5.12
CA VAL A 23 -10.56 -1.92 -4.20
C VAL A 23 -9.48 -2.76 -4.88
N TRP A 24 -8.33 -2.83 -4.25
CA TRP A 24 -7.17 -3.59 -4.73
C TRP A 24 -6.87 -4.73 -3.78
N SER A 25 -6.25 -5.78 -4.31
CA SER A 25 -5.47 -6.71 -3.48
C SER A 25 -3.99 -6.42 -3.68
N LEU A 26 -3.20 -6.60 -2.63
CA LEU A 26 -1.74 -6.61 -2.71
C LEU A 26 -1.27 -7.93 -2.15
N ARG A 27 -0.50 -8.68 -2.95
CA ARG A 27 0.07 -9.96 -2.54
C ARG A 27 1.57 -9.91 -2.75
N LEU A 28 2.32 -10.24 -1.70
CA LEU A 28 3.79 -10.25 -1.73
C LEU A 28 4.29 -11.55 -1.13
N GLU A 29 5.14 -12.25 -1.86
CA GLU A 29 5.86 -13.40 -1.31
C GLU A 29 6.97 -12.92 -0.37
N PRO A 30 7.50 -13.79 0.53
CA PRO A 30 8.60 -13.39 1.40
C PRO A 30 9.77 -12.81 0.60
N GLY A 31 10.24 -11.62 1.00
CA GLY A 31 11.32 -10.91 0.34
C GLY A 31 10.92 -10.08 -0.86
N GLN A 32 9.66 -10.15 -1.28
CA GLN A 32 9.18 -9.42 -2.47
C GLN A 32 8.80 -7.99 -2.11
N ASP A 33 9.11 -7.07 -3.02
CA ASP A 33 8.68 -5.68 -2.94
C ASP A 33 7.48 -5.45 -3.83
N SER A 34 6.59 -4.56 -3.41
CA SER A 34 5.61 -3.97 -4.31
C SER A 34 6.33 -3.08 -5.31
N PRO A 35 5.69 -2.73 -6.45
CA PRO A 35 6.20 -1.61 -7.24
C PRO A 35 6.21 -0.33 -6.39
N LEU A 36 7.12 0.59 -6.73
CA LEU A 36 7.06 1.94 -6.19
C LEU A 36 5.72 2.56 -6.59
N HIS A 37 4.99 3.12 -5.64
CA HIS A 37 3.65 3.65 -5.93
C HIS A 37 3.40 4.95 -5.18
N ARG A 38 2.46 5.73 -5.73
CA ARG A 38 1.99 6.97 -5.13
C ARG A 38 0.51 6.80 -4.77
N HIS A 39 0.17 7.15 -3.55
CA HIS A 39 -1.22 7.14 -3.10
C HIS A 39 -1.85 8.49 -3.42
N GLU A 40 -2.71 8.53 -4.43
CA GLU A 40 -3.40 9.75 -4.85
C GLU A 40 -4.76 9.92 -4.19
N LEU A 41 -5.19 8.92 -3.44
CA LEU A 41 -6.48 8.90 -2.74
C LEU A 41 -6.27 8.47 -1.29
N ASP A 42 -7.11 9.02 -0.41
CA ASP A 42 -7.22 8.47 0.95
C ASP A 42 -7.67 7.02 0.84
N HIS A 43 -7.19 6.18 1.73
CA HIS A 43 -7.46 4.76 1.59
C HIS A 43 -7.46 4.05 2.92
N LEU A 44 -8.09 2.86 2.92
CA LEU A 44 -8.05 1.93 4.03
C LEU A 44 -7.13 0.77 3.64
N LEU A 45 -6.28 0.36 4.56
CA LEU A 45 -5.48 -0.86 4.43
C LEU A 45 -6.08 -1.91 5.37
N ILE A 46 -6.42 -3.06 4.81
CA ILE A 46 -7.02 -4.16 5.57
C ILE A 46 -6.08 -5.35 5.44
N GLN A 47 -5.40 -5.70 6.52
CA GLN A 47 -4.48 -6.83 6.52
C GLN A 47 -5.26 -8.14 6.63
N ILE A 48 -4.96 -9.10 5.76
CA ILE A 48 -5.65 -10.38 5.69
C ILE A 48 -4.77 -11.50 6.23
N ARG A 49 -3.49 -11.57 5.78
CA ARG A 49 -2.56 -12.60 6.26
C ARG A 49 -1.11 -12.15 6.06
N GLY A 50 -0.23 -12.79 6.80
CA GLY A 50 1.20 -12.52 6.77
C GLY A 50 1.75 -12.50 8.19
N ASP A 51 3.04 -12.22 8.33
CA ASP A 51 3.62 -12.07 9.66
C ASP A 51 4.29 -10.71 9.87
N ARG A 52 5.03 -10.19 8.89
CA ARG A 52 5.70 -8.91 9.07
C ARG A 52 5.84 -8.17 7.74
N ILE A 53 5.55 -6.86 7.75
CA ILE A 53 5.58 -6.01 6.56
C ILE A 53 6.39 -4.77 6.84
N ALA A 54 7.08 -4.26 5.82
CA ALA A 54 7.84 -3.02 5.91
C ALA A 54 7.35 -2.01 4.89
N VAL A 55 7.48 -0.74 5.25
CA VAL A 55 7.24 0.40 4.37
C VAL A 55 8.56 1.11 4.14
N LEU A 56 8.92 1.31 2.87
CA LEU A 56 10.11 2.03 2.46
C LEU A 56 9.65 3.33 1.79
N PRO A 57 9.56 4.44 2.57
CA PRO A 57 9.06 5.70 2.01
C PRO A 57 10.14 6.41 1.20
N GLU A 58 9.70 7.14 0.18
CA GLU A 58 10.57 8.03 -0.59
C GLU A 58 10.78 9.35 0.16
N PRO A 59 11.88 10.06 -0.10
CA PRO A 59 12.17 11.33 0.62
C PRO A 59 11.08 12.40 0.46
N ASP A 60 10.36 12.39 -0.67
CA ASP A 60 9.31 13.37 -0.96
C ASP A 60 7.91 12.88 -0.62
N THR A 61 7.80 11.79 0.14
CA THR A 61 6.49 11.30 0.59
C THR A 61 5.77 12.34 1.45
N GLN A 62 4.46 12.43 1.30
CA GLN A 62 3.61 13.30 2.11
C GLN A 62 2.80 12.50 3.14
N SER A 63 3.03 11.20 3.24
CA SER A 63 2.42 10.33 4.23
C SER A 63 2.92 10.65 5.63
N PRO A 64 2.15 10.35 6.69
CA PRO A 64 2.66 10.38 8.05
C PRO A 64 3.80 9.38 8.29
N TYR A 65 3.93 8.35 7.45
CA TYR A 65 5.03 7.37 7.54
C TYR A 65 6.22 7.87 6.73
N ARG A 66 7.08 8.67 7.35
CA ARG A 66 8.19 9.34 6.66
C ARG A 66 9.52 8.62 6.76
N GLU A 67 9.58 7.55 7.55
CA GLU A 67 10.79 6.77 7.77
C GLU A 67 10.49 5.29 7.58
N TYR A 68 11.54 4.51 7.32
CA TYR A 68 11.41 3.07 7.23
C TYR A 68 10.69 2.54 8.48
N LEU A 69 9.71 1.70 8.26
CA LEU A 69 8.88 1.13 9.32
C LEU A 69 8.67 -0.35 9.07
N GLU A 70 8.88 -1.18 10.09
CA GLU A 70 8.45 -2.57 10.09
C GLU A 70 7.37 -2.76 11.13
N ALA A 71 6.42 -3.62 10.85
CA ALA A 71 5.35 -3.91 11.79
C ALA A 71 4.87 -5.34 11.63
N ASP A 72 4.42 -5.91 12.75
CA ASP A 72 3.76 -7.20 12.74
C ASP A 72 2.43 -7.09 12.00
N VAL A 73 2.11 -8.13 11.23
CA VAL A 73 0.84 -8.20 10.52
C VAL A 73 -0.21 -8.77 11.48
N ILE A 74 -1.33 -8.08 11.56
CA ILE A 74 -2.46 -8.50 12.40
C ILE A 74 -3.66 -8.69 11.47
N ALA A 75 -4.08 -9.94 11.26
CA ALA A 75 -5.21 -10.26 10.39
C ALA A 75 -6.47 -9.50 10.86
N GLY A 76 -7.12 -8.82 9.93
CA GLY A 76 -8.31 -8.02 10.21
C GLY A 76 -8.03 -6.59 10.67
N ALA A 77 -6.75 -6.21 10.87
CA ALA A 77 -6.42 -4.83 11.22
C ALA A 77 -6.75 -3.89 10.07
N VAL A 78 -7.37 -2.76 10.38
CA VAL A 78 -7.76 -1.74 9.40
C VAL A 78 -7.08 -0.44 9.78
N THR A 79 -6.40 0.18 8.81
CA THR A 79 -5.72 1.46 9.00
C THR A 79 -6.21 2.45 7.96
N TYR A 80 -6.63 3.64 8.41
CA TYR A 80 -6.92 4.75 7.49
C TYR A 80 -5.62 5.49 7.20
N VAL A 81 -5.31 5.70 5.93
CA VAL A 81 -4.09 6.40 5.52
C VAL A 81 -4.48 7.53 4.57
N PRO A 82 -4.12 8.79 4.88
CA PRO A 82 -4.40 9.90 3.97
C PRO A 82 -3.52 9.80 2.72
N ARG A 83 -3.97 10.42 1.64
CA ARG A 83 -3.24 10.49 0.37
C ARG A 83 -1.90 11.17 0.54
N GLY A 84 -1.02 10.98 -0.44
CA GLY A 84 0.26 11.67 -0.52
C GLY A 84 1.46 10.77 -0.28
N GLY A 85 1.24 9.51 0.11
CA GLY A 85 2.34 8.58 0.30
C GLY A 85 3.01 8.18 -1.01
N ILE A 86 4.34 8.15 -1.00
CA ILE A 86 5.15 7.64 -2.10
C ILE A 86 6.09 6.62 -1.47
N GLU A 87 5.91 5.36 -1.81
CA GLU A 87 6.53 4.30 -1.04
C GLU A 87 6.57 2.97 -1.77
N THR A 88 7.35 2.04 -1.21
CA THR A 88 7.40 0.63 -1.59
C THR A 88 7.07 -0.18 -0.35
N ALA A 89 6.24 -1.19 -0.49
CA ALA A 89 6.01 -2.16 0.59
C ALA A 89 6.90 -3.38 0.36
N ARG A 90 7.44 -3.94 1.42
CA ARG A 90 8.28 -5.15 1.37
C ARG A 90 7.79 -6.17 2.35
N ASN A 91 7.63 -7.40 1.90
CA ASN A 91 7.36 -8.50 2.81
C ASN A 91 8.68 -8.93 3.46
N VAL A 92 8.87 -8.55 4.72
CA VAL A 92 10.06 -8.90 5.50
C VAL A 92 9.82 -10.09 6.43
N GLY A 93 8.65 -10.73 6.30
CA GLY A 93 8.31 -11.91 7.08
C GLY A 93 8.62 -13.21 6.35
N ALA A 94 8.23 -14.32 6.97
CA ALA A 94 8.45 -15.66 6.46
C ALA A 94 7.21 -16.25 5.76
N GLN A 95 6.06 -15.56 5.84
CA GLN A 95 4.79 -16.00 5.27
C GLN A 95 4.37 -15.09 4.12
N PRO A 96 3.60 -15.59 3.14
CA PRO A 96 3.01 -14.71 2.13
C PRO A 96 2.17 -13.63 2.77
N TYR A 97 2.28 -12.42 2.25
CA TYR A 97 1.52 -11.27 2.72
C TYR A 97 0.33 -11.00 1.79
N TYR A 98 -0.80 -10.71 2.37
CA TYR A 98 -2.00 -10.34 1.62
C TYR A 98 -2.72 -9.20 2.34
N GLU A 99 -3.03 -8.13 1.61
CA GLU A 99 -3.86 -7.05 2.12
C GLU A 99 -4.87 -6.61 1.06
N VAL A 100 -5.94 -5.99 1.52
CA VAL A 100 -6.91 -5.31 0.66
C VAL A 100 -6.78 -3.83 0.89
N ILE A 101 -6.73 -3.06 -0.20
CA ILE A 101 -6.62 -1.61 -0.17
C ILE A 101 -7.92 -1.04 -0.74
N VAL A 102 -8.61 -0.21 0.04
CA VAL A 102 -9.84 0.45 -0.40
C VAL A 102 -9.52 1.92 -0.62
N GLU A 103 -9.37 2.33 -1.87
CA GLU A 103 -9.19 3.74 -2.21
C GLU A 103 -10.54 4.43 -2.21
N LEU A 104 -10.61 5.60 -1.58
CA LEU A 104 -11.83 6.39 -1.41
C LEU A 104 -11.82 7.52 -2.43
N LYS A 105 -12.72 7.46 -3.40
CA LYS A 105 -12.80 8.49 -4.44
C LYS A 105 -13.46 9.74 -3.90
N ASP A 106 -12.93 10.90 -4.28
CA ASP A 106 -13.42 12.19 -3.79
C ASP A 106 -14.80 12.52 -4.36
N GLU A 107 -14.98 12.18 -5.64
CA GLU A 107 -16.20 12.52 -6.37
C GLU A 107 -16.78 11.26 -7.00
N PRO A 108 -18.10 11.13 -7.06
CA PRO A 108 -18.75 10.03 -7.77
C PRO A 108 -18.45 10.06 -9.26
#